data_f425424871f449fde84dfebea0981cfd
#
_entry.id   f425424871f449fde84dfebea0981cfd
#
_cell.length_a   1.000
_cell.length_b   1.000
_cell.length_c   1.000
_cell.angle_alpha   90.00
_cell.angle_beta   90.00
_cell.angle_gamma   90.00
#
_symmetry.space_group_name_H-M   'P 1'
#
loop_
_entity.id
_entity.type
_entity.pdbx_description
1 polymer ?
#
loop_
_entity_poly.entity_id
_entity_poly.type
_entity_poly.pdbx_seq_one_letter_code
_entity_poly.pdbx_strand_id
1 'polypeptide(L)'
;AELLDKEQISFEKPALRMLASGARGSMRDGLSLLDQAIAYSAGNVTLESVREMLGTIDSTTLIRLLGALANHEPKEIMKVADEIGARSLSYTQAMKDLAVLLHRIAMAQQLPEILTDEEPDASELRQLASVFSPDEVQLFYQIAIHGRNDMALAPDEYAGFTMALLR
;
A
#
# COMPACT_ATOMS: atom_id res chain seq x y z
N ALA A 1 -5.68 -21.40 -5.69
CA ALA A 1 -6.09 -22.35 -4.65
C ALA A 1 -5.98 -23.78 -5.17
N GLU A 2 -6.80 -24.23 -6.13
CA GLU A 2 -6.85 -25.63 -6.60
C GLU A 2 -5.48 -26.20 -7.03
N LEU A 3 -4.63 -25.41 -7.68
CA LEU A 3 -3.29 -25.80 -8.07
C LEU A 3 -2.38 -26.04 -6.86
N LEU A 4 -2.43 -25.13 -5.87
CA LEU A 4 -1.63 -25.23 -4.64
C LEU A 4 -2.08 -26.40 -3.76
N ASP A 5 -3.38 -26.67 -3.70
CA ASP A 5 -3.93 -27.83 -2.98
C ASP A 5 -3.44 -29.15 -3.61
N LYS A 6 -3.37 -29.22 -4.95
CA LYS A 6 -2.85 -30.41 -5.68
C LYS A 6 -1.36 -30.61 -5.46
N GLU A 7 -0.59 -29.54 -5.34
CA GLU A 7 0.85 -29.60 -5.13
C GLU A 7 1.25 -29.61 -3.65
N GLN A 8 0.27 -29.67 -2.74
CA GLN A 8 0.46 -29.69 -1.27
C GLN A 8 1.25 -28.48 -0.74
N ILE A 9 1.09 -27.33 -1.39
CA ILE A 9 1.71 -26.07 -0.98
C ILE A 9 0.76 -25.34 -0.03
N SER A 10 1.26 -25.02 1.17
CA SER A 10 0.47 -24.23 2.12
C SER A 10 0.36 -22.77 1.70
N PHE A 11 -0.82 -22.18 1.85
CA PHE A 11 -1.06 -20.81 1.47
C PHE A 11 -2.11 -20.11 2.33
N GLU A 12 -1.99 -18.81 2.44
CA GLU A 12 -3.02 -17.94 3.02
C GLU A 12 -3.91 -17.36 1.92
N LYS A 13 -5.23 -17.37 2.13
CA LYS A 13 -6.18 -16.77 1.17
C LYS A 13 -5.90 -15.28 0.87
N PRO A 14 -5.51 -14.44 1.85
CA PRO A 14 -5.11 -13.06 1.59
C PRO A 14 -3.90 -12.94 0.67
N ALA A 15 -2.91 -13.84 0.77
CA ALA A 15 -1.75 -13.88 -0.11
C ALA A 15 -2.16 -14.09 -1.58
N LEU A 16 -3.06 -15.03 -1.83
CA LEU A 16 -3.57 -15.28 -3.18
C LEU A 16 -4.37 -14.10 -3.74
N ARG A 17 -5.14 -13.40 -2.91
CA ARG A 17 -5.85 -12.18 -3.33
C ARG A 17 -4.86 -11.08 -3.75
N MET A 18 -3.77 -10.93 -3.02
CA MET A 18 -2.72 -9.96 -3.34
C MET A 18 -2.01 -10.30 -4.66
N LEU A 19 -1.65 -11.57 -4.88
CA LEU A 19 -1.07 -12.03 -6.16
C LEU A 19 -2.03 -11.80 -7.33
N ALA A 20 -3.33 -12.09 -7.14
CA ALA A 20 -4.35 -11.86 -8.15
C ALA A 20 -4.50 -10.36 -8.49
N SER A 21 -4.44 -9.48 -7.50
CA SER A 21 -4.44 -8.03 -7.70
C SER A 21 -3.20 -7.57 -8.46
N GLY A 22 -2.02 -8.10 -8.13
CA GLY A 22 -0.76 -7.82 -8.82
C GLY A 22 -0.77 -8.28 -10.30
N ALA A 23 -1.50 -9.33 -10.59
CA ALA A 23 -1.65 -9.88 -11.94
C ALA A 23 -2.54 -9.04 -12.87
N ARG A 24 -3.27 -8.04 -12.36
CA ARG A 24 -4.10 -7.09 -13.13
C ARG A 24 -5.03 -7.76 -14.15
N GLY A 25 -5.59 -8.92 -13.79
CA GLY A 25 -6.49 -9.68 -14.65
C GLY A 25 -5.81 -10.60 -15.67
N SER A 26 -4.48 -10.62 -15.74
CA SER A 26 -3.71 -11.52 -16.59
C SER A 26 -3.49 -12.86 -15.88
N MET A 27 -4.03 -13.93 -16.42
CA MET A 27 -3.84 -15.29 -15.87
C MET A 27 -2.38 -15.73 -15.92
N ARG A 28 -1.69 -15.39 -17.01
CA ARG A 28 -0.26 -15.71 -17.20
C ARG A 28 0.60 -15.03 -16.15
N ASP A 29 0.37 -13.73 -15.91
CA ASP A 29 1.12 -12.96 -14.91
C ASP A 29 0.79 -13.45 -13.50
N GLY A 30 -0.47 -13.83 -13.25
CA GLY A 30 -0.89 -14.44 -11.99
C GLY A 30 -0.16 -15.75 -11.67
N LEU A 31 0.00 -16.62 -12.67
CA LEU A 31 0.75 -17.86 -12.51
C LEU A 31 2.26 -17.59 -12.30
N SER A 32 2.83 -16.67 -13.07
CA SER A 32 4.24 -16.28 -12.90
C SER A 32 4.52 -15.69 -11.52
N LEU A 33 3.63 -14.83 -11.00
CA LEU A 33 3.73 -14.27 -9.64
C LEU A 33 3.55 -15.36 -8.58
N LEU A 34 2.68 -16.34 -8.83
CA LEU A 34 2.50 -17.47 -7.91
C LEU A 34 3.75 -18.34 -7.84
N ASP A 35 4.36 -18.67 -8.96
CA ASP A 35 5.60 -19.45 -9.01
C ASP A 35 6.74 -18.73 -8.27
N GLN A 36 6.85 -17.41 -8.45
CA GLN A 36 7.80 -16.58 -7.71
C GLN A 36 7.53 -16.61 -6.21
N ALA A 37 6.25 -16.51 -5.81
CA ALA A 37 5.86 -16.55 -4.41
C ALA A 37 6.19 -17.89 -3.75
N ILE A 38 5.96 -19.01 -4.43
CA ILE A 38 6.31 -20.35 -3.96
C ILE A 38 7.82 -20.46 -3.77
N ALA A 39 8.61 -20.00 -4.74
CA ALA A 39 10.06 -20.03 -4.67
C ALA A 39 10.59 -19.14 -3.52
N TYR A 40 10.05 -17.92 -3.38
CA TYR A 40 10.45 -16.97 -2.35
C TYR A 40 10.13 -17.46 -0.94
N SER A 41 8.96 -18.07 -0.75
CA SER A 41 8.45 -18.52 0.55
C SER A 41 8.83 -19.97 0.92
N ALA A 42 9.69 -20.61 0.13
CA ALA A 42 10.07 -22.00 0.32
C ALA A 42 8.86 -22.94 0.48
N GLY A 43 7.79 -22.69 -0.27
CA GLY A 43 6.58 -23.54 -0.29
C GLY A 43 5.53 -23.19 0.76
N ASN A 44 5.68 -22.10 1.53
CA ASN A 44 4.66 -21.63 2.46
C ASN A 44 4.24 -20.19 2.09
N VAL A 45 3.24 -20.05 1.22
CA VAL A 45 2.82 -18.76 0.65
C VAL A 45 1.98 -17.98 1.66
N THR A 46 2.65 -17.20 2.52
CA THR A 46 2.01 -16.30 3.49
C THR A 46 1.78 -14.92 2.89
N LEU A 47 0.87 -14.15 3.50
CA LEU A 47 0.65 -12.75 3.09
C LEU A 47 1.92 -11.91 3.25
N GLU A 48 2.69 -12.15 4.30
CA GLU A 48 3.93 -11.44 4.59
C GLU A 48 4.99 -11.72 3.52
N SER A 49 5.23 -13.00 3.20
CA SER A 49 6.19 -13.38 2.14
C SER A 49 5.83 -12.80 0.77
N VAL A 50 4.54 -12.74 0.44
CA VAL A 50 4.07 -12.13 -0.81
C VAL A 50 4.25 -10.61 -0.79
N ARG A 51 3.99 -9.94 0.33
CA ARG A 51 4.25 -8.51 0.47
C ARG A 51 5.73 -8.17 0.28
N GLU A 52 6.61 -8.91 0.92
CA GLU A 52 8.06 -8.73 0.79
C GLU A 52 8.51 -8.97 -0.66
N MET A 53 8.07 -10.05 -1.28
CA MET A 53 8.41 -10.37 -2.67
C MET A 53 7.95 -9.29 -3.65
N LEU A 54 6.74 -8.76 -3.47
CA LEU A 54 6.20 -7.71 -4.33
C LEU A 54 6.73 -6.31 -3.99
N GLY A 55 7.49 -6.17 -2.89
CA GLY A 55 7.97 -4.87 -2.40
C GLY A 55 6.83 -3.92 -2.04
N THR A 56 5.65 -4.46 -1.73
CA THR A 56 4.49 -3.65 -1.35
C THR A 56 4.60 -3.17 0.08
N ILE A 57 4.27 -1.91 0.28
CA ILE A 57 4.25 -1.33 1.62
C ILE A 57 2.97 -1.78 2.32
N ASP A 58 3.09 -2.16 3.58
CA ASP A 58 1.94 -2.53 4.39
C ASP A 58 0.97 -1.34 4.51
N SER A 59 -0.32 -1.58 4.27
CA SER A 59 -1.36 -0.56 4.42
C SER A 59 -1.33 0.09 5.80
N THR A 60 -1.02 -0.66 6.84
CA THR A 60 -0.87 -0.16 8.21
C THR A 60 0.20 0.93 8.32
N THR A 61 1.34 0.77 7.64
CA THR A 61 2.40 1.79 7.62
C THR A 61 1.93 3.09 6.96
N LEU A 62 1.21 2.98 5.84
CA LEU A 62 0.67 4.16 5.14
C LEU A 62 -0.52 4.79 5.86
N ILE A 63 -1.36 3.99 6.52
CA ILE A 63 -2.45 4.48 7.38
C ILE A 63 -1.86 5.27 8.57
N ARG A 64 -0.78 4.76 9.19
CA ARG A 64 -0.06 5.48 10.24
C ARG A 64 0.53 6.79 9.73
N LEU A 65 1.07 6.81 8.51
CA LEU A 65 1.54 8.04 7.86
C LEU A 65 0.41 9.05 7.67
N LEU A 66 -0.75 8.62 7.17
CA LEU A 66 -1.93 9.48 7.01
C LEU A 66 -2.44 9.99 8.36
N GLY A 67 -2.43 9.15 9.40
CA GLY A 67 -2.75 9.57 10.77
C GLY A 67 -1.80 10.64 11.30
N ALA A 68 -0.50 10.50 11.05
CA ALA A 68 0.49 11.50 11.42
C ALA A 68 0.32 12.83 10.64
N LEU A 69 -0.08 12.77 9.37
CA LEU A 69 -0.45 13.95 8.58
C LEU A 69 -1.68 14.65 9.16
N ALA A 70 -2.73 13.89 9.51
CA ALA A 70 -3.95 14.42 10.12
C ALA A 70 -3.70 15.13 11.45
N ASN A 71 -2.75 14.62 12.25
CA ASN A 71 -2.39 15.17 13.55
C ASN A 71 -1.29 16.23 13.48
N HIS A 72 -0.76 16.55 12.31
CA HIS A 72 0.38 17.45 12.11
C HIS A 72 1.62 17.04 12.93
N GLU A 73 1.98 15.74 12.86
CA GLU A 73 3.09 15.14 13.61
C GLU A 73 4.33 14.92 12.72
N PRO A 74 5.15 15.94 12.44
CA PRO A 74 6.26 15.83 11.48
C PRO A 74 7.31 14.79 11.92
N LYS A 75 7.49 14.59 13.21
CA LYS A 75 8.43 13.57 13.73
C LYS A 75 8.01 12.15 13.37
N GLU A 76 6.69 11.86 13.45
CA GLU A 76 6.17 10.54 13.09
C GLU A 76 6.19 10.34 11.58
N ILE A 77 5.90 11.39 10.79
CA ILE A 77 6.03 11.37 9.33
C ILE A 77 7.46 10.97 8.93
N MET A 78 8.49 11.63 9.50
CA MET A 78 9.89 11.33 9.20
C MET A 78 10.27 9.91 9.64
N LYS A 79 9.80 9.48 10.82
CA LYS A 79 10.04 8.12 11.30
C LYS A 79 9.49 7.05 10.36
N VAL A 80 8.27 7.25 9.83
CA VAL A 80 7.69 6.34 8.83
C VAL A 80 8.51 6.34 7.54
N ALA A 81 8.99 7.50 7.09
CA ALA A 81 9.87 7.59 5.92
C ALA A 81 11.18 6.81 6.15
N ASP A 82 11.79 6.92 7.32
CA ASP A 82 13.01 6.20 7.69
C ASP A 82 12.77 4.68 7.74
N GLU A 83 11.63 4.25 8.28
CA GLU A 83 11.24 2.83 8.33
C GLU A 83 11.08 2.22 6.93
N ILE A 84 10.47 2.97 5.99
CA ILE A 84 10.35 2.57 4.58
C ILE A 84 11.74 2.38 3.98
N GLY A 85 12.65 3.31 4.20
CA GLY A 85 14.04 3.23 3.72
C GLY A 85 14.83 2.09 4.35
N ALA A 86 14.73 1.89 5.66
CA ALA A 86 15.40 0.82 6.39
C ALA A 86 14.99 -0.58 5.91
N ARG A 87 13.76 -0.73 5.43
CA ARG A 87 13.23 -1.96 4.84
C ARG A 87 13.54 -2.09 3.34
N SER A 88 14.30 -1.16 2.77
CA SER A 88 14.62 -1.11 1.32
C SER A 88 13.38 -1.12 0.42
N LEU A 89 12.28 -0.55 0.88
CA LEU A 89 11.05 -0.42 0.12
C LEU A 89 11.13 0.80 -0.80
N SER A 90 10.48 0.74 -1.96
CA SER A 90 10.48 1.84 -2.93
C SER A 90 9.60 3.01 -2.48
N TYR A 91 10.17 4.19 -2.35
CA TYR A 91 9.42 5.42 -2.08
C TYR A 91 8.46 5.79 -3.22
N THR A 92 8.83 5.50 -4.45
CA THR A 92 7.94 5.66 -5.61
C THR A 92 6.70 4.76 -5.49
N GLN A 93 6.87 3.52 -5.02
CA GLN A 93 5.76 2.62 -4.74
C GLN A 93 4.93 3.11 -3.55
N ALA A 94 5.58 3.65 -2.49
CA ALA A 94 4.91 4.27 -1.35
C ALA A 94 3.94 5.37 -1.77
N MET A 95 4.39 6.30 -2.62
CA MET A 95 3.56 7.38 -3.15
C MET A 95 2.37 6.86 -3.96
N LYS A 96 2.57 5.81 -4.74
CA LYS A 96 1.49 5.18 -5.50
C LYS A 96 0.45 4.53 -4.59
N ASP A 97 0.90 3.78 -3.59
CA ASP A 97 0.01 3.09 -2.66
C ASP A 97 -0.72 4.10 -1.76
N LEU A 98 -0.06 5.21 -1.40
CA LEU A 98 -0.67 6.34 -0.69
C LEU A 98 -1.80 6.97 -1.52
N ALA A 99 -1.60 7.19 -2.82
CA ALA A 99 -2.64 7.69 -3.71
C ALA A 99 -3.83 6.73 -3.79
N VAL A 100 -3.59 5.41 -3.80
CA VAL A 100 -4.66 4.40 -3.77
C VAL A 100 -5.46 4.47 -2.48
N LEU A 101 -4.79 4.61 -1.32
CA LEU A 101 -5.48 4.76 -0.03
C LEU A 101 -6.30 6.05 0.05
N LEU A 102 -5.76 7.17 -0.40
CA LEU A 102 -6.46 8.45 -0.46
C LEU A 102 -7.69 8.38 -1.37
N HIS A 103 -7.59 7.68 -2.51
CA HIS A 103 -8.75 7.42 -3.35
C HIS A 103 -9.82 6.59 -2.60
N ARG A 104 -9.42 5.54 -1.87
CA ARG A 104 -10.37 4.74 -1.05
C ARG A 104 -11.04 5.58 0.04
N ILE A 105 -10.28 6.47 0.68
CA ILE A 105 -10.81 7.43 1.67
C ILE A 105 -11.82 8.36 1.03
N ALA A 106 -11.51 8.95 -0.14
CA ALA A 106 -12.43 9.82 -0.87
C ALA A 106 -13.73 9.10 -1.26
N MET A 107 -13.61 7.85 -1.71
CA MET A 107 -14.79 7.02 -2.02
C MET A 107 -15.62 6.74 -0.77
N ALA A 108 -14.98 6.43 0.37
CA ALA A 108 -15.66 6.18 1.63
C ALA A 108 -16.37 7.43 2.18
N GLN A 109 -15.86 8.63 1.92
CA GLN A 109 -16.52 9.88 2.27
C GLN A 109 -17.85 10.10 1.53
N GLN A 110 -17.93 9.63 0.28
CA GLN A 110 -19.15 9.76 -0.56
C GLN A 110 -20.08 8.55 -0.44
N LEU A 111 -19.52 7.36 -0.29
CA LEU A 111 -20.21 6.06 -0.27
C LEU A 111 -19.61 5.20 0.87
N PRO A 112 -20.01 5.42 2.13
CA PRO A 112 -19.44 4.70 3.28
C PRO A 112 -19.55 3.18 3.19
N GLU A 113 -20.57 2.67 2.49
CA GLU A 113 -20.80 1.25 2.26
C GLU A 113 -19.79 0.58 1.33
N ILE A 114 -18.92 1.34 0.66
CA ILE A 114 -17.89 0.77 -0.22
C ILE A 114 -16.79 0.03 0.56
N LEU A 115 -16.58 0.41 1.82
CA LEU A 115 -15.68 -0.28 2.73
C LEU A 115 -16.43 -1.41 3.44
N THR A 116 -16.17 -2.63 3.03
CA THR A 116 -16.78 -3.82 3.65
C THR A 116 -16.02 -4.20 4.91
N ASP A 117 -16.73 -4.74 5.91
CA ASP A 117 -16.12 -5.17 7.19
C ASP A 117 -15.20 -6.40 7.02
N GLU A 118 -15.18 -7.00 5.84
CA GLU A 118 -14.25 -8.07 5.50
C GLU A 118 -12.84 -7.57 5.17
N GLU A 119 -12.67 -6.26 4.93
CA GLU A 119 -11.38 -5.66 4.64
C GLU A 119 -10.64 -5.34 5.93
N PRO A 120 -9.36 -5.80 6.07
CA PRO A 120 -8.60 -5.66 7.32
C PRO A 120 -8.41 -4.22 7.81
N ASP A 121 -8.38 -3.26 6.88
CA ASP A 121 -8.11 -1.84 7.11
C ASP A 121 -9.37 -0.95 7.02
N ALA A 122 -10.57 -1.55 6.95
CA ALA A 122 -11.82 -0.80 6.77
C ALA A 122 -12.12 0.15 7.92
N SER A 123 -11.87 -0.24 9.17
CA SER A 123 -12.13 0.58 10.35
C SER A 123 -11.26 1.83 10.38
N GLU A 124 -9.96 1.66 10.12
CA GLU A 124 -8.98 2.74 10.08
C GLU A 124 -9.25 3.71 8.93
N LEU A 125 -9.62 3.19 7.77
CA LEU A 125 -9.98 4.03 6.62
C LEU A 125 -11.26 4.83 6.86
N ARG A 126 -12.28 4.25 7.53
CA ARG A 126 -13.47 4.99 7.95
C ARG A 126 -13.13 6.10 8.94
N GLN A 127 -12.22 5.82 9.88
CA GLN A 127 -11.74 6.82 10.82
C GLN A 127 -11.04 7.97 10.09
N LEU A 128 -10.11 7.70 9.18
CA LEU A 128 -9.44 8.71 8.37
C LEU A 128 -10.42 9.49 7.49
N ALA A 129 -11.43 8.82 6.92
CA ALA A 129 -12.48 9.46 6.14
C ALA A 129 -13.32 10.45 6.96
N SER A 130 -13.44 10.25 8.28
CA SER A 130 -14.15 11.15 9.19
C SER A 130 -13.27 12.30 9.70
N VAL A 131 -11.96 12.12 9.74
CA VAL A 131 -10.98 13.12 10.24
C VAL A 131 -10.63 14.13 9.15
N PHE A 132 -10.34 13.66 7.95
CA PHE A 132 -10.00 14.53 6.83
C PHE A 132 -11.25 15.19 6.22
N SER A 133 -11.13 16.46 5.84
CA SER A 133 -12.08 17.08 4.94
C SER A 133 -11.93 16.54 3.51
N PRO A 134 -12.99 16.57 2.68
CA PRO A 134 -12.88 16.18 1.27
C PRO A 134 -11.82 16.97 0.49
N ASP A 135 -11.64 18.24 0.80
CA ASP A 135 -10.64 19.10 0.16
C ASP A 135 -9.21 18.67 0.52
N GLU A 136 -8.95 18.30 1.78
CA GLU A 136 -7.67 17.78 2.22
C GLU A 136 -7.33 16.45 1.51
N VAL A 137 -8.31 15.53 1.42
CA VAL A 137 -8.10 14.26 0.72
C VAL A 137 -7.75 14.49 -0.74
N GLN A 138 -8.44 15.42 -1.42
CA GLN A 138 -8.15 15.78 -2.81
C GLN A 138 -6.77 16.42 -2.95
N LEU A 139 -6.39 17.31 -2.05
CA LEU A 139 -5.08 17.95 -2.04
C LEU A 139 -3.97 16.91 -1.85
N PHE A 140 -4.08 16.02 -0.85
CA PHE A 140 -3.10 14.98 -0.59
C PHE A 140 -3.01 13.98 -1.74
N TYR A 141 -4.12 13.65 -2.37
CA TYR A 141 -4.15 12.81 -3.56
C TYR A 141 -3.35 13.45 -4.72
N GLN A 142 -3.55 14.74 -4.97
CA GLN A 142 -2.77 15.47 -5.97
C GLN A 142 -1.28 15.53 -5.62
N ILE A 143 -0.95 15.81 -4.35
CA ILE A 143 0.43 15.81 -3.87
C ILE A 143 1.07 14.44 -4.09
N ALA A 144 0.37 13.35 -3.79
CA ALA A 144 0.88 11.99 -3.98
C ALA A 144 1.15 11.68 -5.46
N ILE A 145 0.24 12.06 -6.37
CA ILE A 145 0.42 11.84 -7.80
C ILE A 145 1.57 12.68 -8.36
N HIS A 146 1.61 13.99 -8.04
CA HIS A 146 2.64 14.88 -8.52
C HIS A 146 3.99 14.55 -7.89
N GLY A 147 4.03 14.32 -6.57
CA GLY A 147 5.24 13.92 -5.86
C GLY A 147 5.87 12.67 -6.45
N ARG A 148 5.06 11.67 -6.84
CA ARG A 148 5.57 10.49 -7.55
C ARG A 148 6.31 10.84 -8.84
N ASN A 149 5.79 11.79 -9.62
CA ASN A 149 6.43 12.22 -10.87
C ASN A 149 7.69 13.07 -10.58
N ASP A 150 7.63 13.91 -9.55
CA ASP A 150 8.72 14.81 -9.15
C ASP A 150 9.90 14.05 -8.51
N MET A 151 9.69 12.83 -8.00
CA MET A 151 10.74 12.00 -7.41
C MET A 151 11.90 11.72 -8.37
N ALA A 152 11.62 11.61 -9.68
CA ALA A 152 12.65 11.43 -10.70
C ALA A 152 13.55 12.67 -10.88
N LEU A 153 13.11 13.85 -10.41
CA LEU A 153 13.83 15.11 -10.47
C LEU A 153 14.51 15.46 -9.13
N ALA A 154 14.18 14.74 -8.07
CA ALA A 154 14.76 14.94 -6.74
C ALA A 154 16.23 14.47 -6.70
N PRO A 155 17.05 15.00 -5.76
CA PRO A 155 18.44 14.55 -5.57
C PRO A 155 18.55 13.05 -5.27
N ASP A 156 17.58 12.52 -4.52
CA ASP A 156 17.37 11.10 -4.24
C ASP A 156 15.90 10.84 -3.91
N GLU A 157 15.51 9.56 -3.87
CA GLU A 157 14.11 9.18 -3.63
C GLU A 157 13.62 9.56 -2.22
N TYR A 158 14.48 9.51 -1.20
CA TYR A 158 14.15 9.90 0.17
C TYR A 158 13.81 11.38 0.26
N ALA A 159 14.66 12.23 -0.34
CA ALA A 159 14.42 13.68 -0.38
C ALA A 159 13.11 13.99 -1.14
N GLY A 160 12.89 13.35 -2.28
CA GLY A 160 11.66 13.52 -3.04
C GLY A 160 10.41 13.13 -2.25
N PHE A 161 10.45 11.99 -1.58
CA PHE A 161 9.36 11.49 -0.75
C PHE A 161 9.06 12.41 0.44
N THR A 162 10.08 12.74 1.23
CA THR A 162 9.91 13.57 2.43
C THR A 162 9.47 14.98 2.09
N MET A 163 9.98 15.59 1.01
CA MET A 163 9.53 16.90 0.55
C MET A 163 8.09 16.91 0.06
N ALA A 164 7.63 15.81 -0.54
CA ALA A 164 6.21 15.69 -0.89
C ALA A 164 5.31 15.60 0.36
N LEU A 165 5.76 14.88 1.41
CA LEU A 165 5.00 14.73 2.66
C LEU A 165 4.95 16.00 3.52
N LEU A 166 6.00 16.84 3.45
CA LEU A 166 6.11 18.08 4.22
C LEU A 166 5.41 19.28 3.53
N ARG A 167 4.83 19.07 2.36
CA ARG A 167 4.15 20.10 1.57
C ARG A 167 2.73 20.37 2.07
#